data_ed7701d40d3d7fc2d7ee18ba1c547845
#
_entry.id   ed7701d40d3d7fc2d7ee18ba1c547845
#
_cell.length_a   1.000
_cell.length_b   1.000
_cell.length_c   1.000
_cell.angle_alpha   90.00
_cell.angle_beta   90.00
_cell.angle_gamma   90.00
#
_symmetry.space_group_name_H-M   'P 1'
#
loop_
_entity.id
_entity.type
_entity.pdbx_description
1 polymer ?
#
loop_
_entity_poly.entity_id
_entity_poly.type
_entity_poly.pdbx_seq_one_letter_code
_entity_poly.pdbx_strand_id
1 'polypeptide(L)'
;MIALFLFCTAGLILLTAYRKYSGKSGILLIFGQFLLMMMPTVAAVAVYMQGFAAVAAGILAGIIVSLASISTDNQCWIKGIFASGLLIPSGVFILYLTAHLLDWQIILEWRNNPTMQTLGNFMQGYCAMLLGFMPMVNHWRDIVD
;
A
#
# COMPACT_ATOMS: atom_id res chain seq x y z
N MET A 1 3.10 9.09 7.41
CA MET A 1 3.24 7.87 6.58
C MET A 1 2.93 6.60 7.34
N ILE A 2 3.61 6.30 8.45
CA ILE A 2 3.29 5.15 9.32
C ILE A 2 1.82 5.16 9.75
N ALA A 3 1.26 6.31 10.10
CA ALA A 3 -0.15 6.44 10.48
C ALA A 3 -1.12 6.05 9.35
N LEU A 4 -0.82 6.42 8.10
CA LEU A 4 -1.65 6.03 6.94
C LEU A 4 -1.58 4.53 6.69
N PHE A 5 -0.38 3.94 6.79
CA PHE A 5 -0.17 2.49 6.67
C PHE A 5 -0.93 1.73 7.77
N LEU A 6 -0.82 2.18 9.02
CA LEU A 6 -1.53 1.58 10.15
C LEU A 6 -3.04 1.73 10.00
N PHE A 7 -3.52 2.87 9.50
CA PHE A 7 -4.94 3.09 9.26
C PHE A 7 -5.50 2.15 8.18
N CYS A 8 -4.79 2.01 7.05
CA CYS A 8 -5.19 1.09 5.98
C CYS A 8 -5.16 -0.37 6.44
N THR A 9 -4.11 -0.79 7.15
CA THR A 9 -4.01 -2.16 7.68
C THR A 9 -5.03 -2.43 8.77
N ALA A 10 -5.27 -1.50 9.68
CA ALA A 10 -6.30 -1.63 10.72
C ALA A 10 -7.71 -1.70 10.10
N GLY A 11 -8.01 -0.86 9.11
CA GLY A 11 -9.26 -0.89 8.36
C GLY A 11 -9.49 -2.25 7.69
N LEU A 12 -8.45 -2.81 7.08
CA LEU A 12 -8.50 -4.13 6.43
C LEU A 12 -8.74 -5.26 7.43
N ILE A 13 -8.05 -5.24 8.57
CA ILE A 13 -8.22 -6.23 9.64
C ILE A 13 -9.63 -6.16 10.22
N LEU A 14 -10.13 -4.96 10.49
CA LEU A 14 -11.49 -4.76 11.00
C LEU A 14 -12.55 -5.24 10.01
N LEU A 15 -12.35 -5.01 8.72
CA LEU A 15 -13.29 -5.40 7.66
C LEU A 15 -13.33 -6.91 7.47
N THR A 16 -12.17 -7.56 7.48
CA THR A 16 -12.06 -9.03 7.40
C THR A 16 -12.63 -9.70 8.67
N ALA A 17 -12.37 -9.14 9.85
CA ALA A 17 -12.91 -9.63 11.10
C ALA A 17 -14.44 -9.48 11.14
N TYR A 18 -14.98 -8.32 10.78
CA TYR A 18 -16.42 -8.08 10.76
C TYR A 18 -17.15 -9.02 9.80
N ARG A 19 -16.58 -9.27 8.61
CA ARG A 19 -17.16 -10.22 7.65
C ARG A 19 -17.17 -11.65 8.17
N LYS A 20 -16.09 -12.10 8.79
CA LYS A 20 -16.02 -13.44 9.39
C LYS A 20 -17.05 -13.66 10.51
N TYR A 21 -17.37 -12.58 11.23
CA TYR A 21 -18.33 -12.64 12.35
C TYR A 21 -19.78 -12.44 11.92
N SER A 22 -20.07 -11.60 10.93
CA SER A 22 -21.45 -11.19 10.63
C SER A 22 -22.18 -12.15 9.67
N GLY A 23 -21.46 -12.89 8.82
CA GLY A 23 -22.07 -13.82 7.85
C GLY A 23 -23.12 -13.21 6.91
N LYS A 24 -23.37 -11.89 6.99
CA LYS A 24 -24.40 -11.15 6.26
C LYS A 24 -23.78 -10.14 5.30
N SER A 25 -24.06 -10.29 4.01
CA SER A 25 -23.82 -9.25 3.01
C SER A 25 -24.97 -8.24 3.05
N GLY A 26 -24.87 -7.22 3.89
CA GLY A 26 -25.85 -6.13 3.93
C GLY A 26 -25.41 -4.94 3.11
N ILE A 27 -26.37 -4.13 2.59
CA ILE A 27 -26.13 -2.87 1.85
C ILE A 27 -25.14 -1.96 2.62
N LEU A 28 -25.21 -1.95 3.95
CA LEU A 28 -24.30 -1.16 4.81
C LEU A 28 -22.85 -1.62 4.69
N LEU A 29 -22.63 -2.92 4.50
CA LEU A 29 -21.31 -3.51 4.33
C LEU A 29 -20.70 -3.12 2.96
N ILE A 30 -21.51 -3.17 1.91
CA ILE A 30 -21.13 -2.75 0.54
C ILE A 30 -20.79 -1.25 0.54
N PHE A 31 -21.60 -0.43 1.18
CA PHE A 31 -21.36 1.01 1.28
C PHE A 31 -20.09 1.32 2.08
N GLY A 32 -19.88 0.63 3.19
CA GLY A 32 -18.64 0.75 3.99
C GLY A 32 -17.39 0.35 3.21
N GLN A 33 -17.47 -0.70 2.40
CA GLN A 33 -16.38 -1.12 1.51
C GLN A 33 -16.11 -0.09 0.42
N PHE A 34 -17.15 0.47 -0.19
CA PHE A 34 -17.02 1.54 -1.18
C PHE A 34 -16.34 2.78 -0.59
N LEU A 35 -16.73 3.20 0.61
CA LEU A 35 -16.08 4.30 1.32
C LEU A 35 -14.60 4.00 1.60
N LEU A 36 -14.28 2.78 2.05
CA LEU A 36 -12.88 2.36 2.28
C LEU A 36 -12.07 2.33 0.99
N MET A 37 -12.68 1.99 -0.14
CA MET A 37 -12.01 2.05 -1.45
C MET A 37 -11.74 3.48 -1.91
N MET A 38 -12.56 4.46 -1.51
CA MET A 38 -12.34 5.87 -1.82
C MET A 38 -11.27 6.51 -0.93
N MET A 39 -11.03 5.99 0.29
CA MET A 39 -10.08 6.55 1.24
C MET A 39 -8.64 6.70 0.69
N PRO A 40 -8.06 5.74 -0.05
CA PRO A 40 -6.73 5.91 -0.63
C PRO A 40 -6.64 7.09 -1.61
N THR A 41 -7.68 7.33 -2.38
CA THR A 41 -7.73 8.47 -3.32
C THR A 41 -7.77 9.79 -2.57
N VAL A 42 -8.60 9.88 -1.53
CA VAL A 42 -8.65 11.05 -0.64
C VAL A 42 -7.31 11.26 0.05
N ALA A 43 -6.67 10.19 0.51
CA ALA A 43 -5.35 10.26 1.12
C ALA A 43 -4.28 10.75 0.13
N ALA A 44 -4.31 10.32 -1.14
CA ALA A 44 -3.40 10.79 -2.17
C ALA A 44 -3.55 12.30 -2.40
N VAL A 45 -4.79 12.80 -2.48
CA VAL A 45 -5.07 14.23 -2.61
C VAL A 45 -4.58 15.01 -1.39
N ALA A 46 -4.88 14.53 -0.18
CA ALA A 46 -4.47 15.19 1.06
C ALA A 46 -2.93 15.27 1.19
N VAL A 47 -2.22 14.20 0.83
CA VAL A 47 -0.76 14.14 0.85
C VAL A 47 -0.16 15.04 -0.23
N TYR A 48 -0.78 15.11 -1.41
CA TYR A 48 -0.37 16.05 -2.46
C TYR A 48 -0.51 17.51 -2.02
N MET A 49 -1.64 17.85 -1.38
CA MET A 49 -1.89 19.19 -0.84
C MET A 49 -0.88 19.61 0.23
N GLN A 50 -0.27 18.66 0.92
CA GLN A 50 0.81 18.88 1.90
C GLN A 50 2.21 19.00 1.25
N GLY A 51 2.31 18.98 -0.07
CA GLY A 51 3.58 19.11 -0.80
C GLY A 51 4.33 17.80 -1.01
N PHE A 52 3.77 16.65 -0.65
CA PHE A 52 4.39 15.33 -0.83
C PHE A 52 3.99 14.68 -2.15
N ALA A 53 4.24 15.35 -3.27
CA ALA A 53 3.83 14.91 -4.60
C ALA A 53 4.33 13.50 -4.97
N ALA A 54 5.56 13.15 -4.61
CA ALA A 54 6.12 11.83 -4.89
C ALA A 54 5.37 10.71 -4.15
N VAL A 55 4.96 10.94 -2.90
CA VAL A 55 4.16 9.99 -2.12
C VAL A 55 2.78 9.83 -2.75
N ALA A 56 2.13 10.93 -3.12
CA ALA A 56 0.83 10.92 -3.79
C ALA A 56 0.88 10.14 -5.11
N ALA A 57 1.93 10.35 -5.93
CA ALA A 57 2.16 9.60 -7.16
C ALA A 57 2.34 8.09 -6.87
N GLY A 58 3.07 7.72 -5.82
CA GLY A 58 3.20 6.33 -5.38
C GLY A 58 1.87 5.70 -4.98
N ILE A 59 1.05 6.42 -4.22
CA ILE A 59 -0.30 5.98 -3.83
C ILE A 59 -1.15 5.72 -5.08
N LEU A 60 -1.20 6.65 -6.03
CA LEU A 60 -1.96 6.49 -7.26
C LEU A 60 -1.47 5.31 -8.11
N ALA A 61 -0.16 5.14 -8.25
CA ALA A 61 0.42 3.99 -8.94
C ALA A 61 0.03 2.66 -8.26
N GLY A 62 0.09 2.60 -6.93
CA GLY A 62 -0.32 1.44 -6.16
C GLY A 62 -1.82 1.12 -6.30
N ILE A 63 -2.69 2.13 -6.36
CA ILE A 63 -4.12 1.98 -6.65
C ILE A 63 -4.32 1.38 -8.04
N ILE A 64 -3.66 1.94 -9.06
CA ILE A 64 -3.78 1.46 -10.46
C ILE A 64 -3.35 0.00 -10.57
N VAL A 65 -2.21 -0.37 -9.98
CA VAL A 65 -1.70 -1.75 -10.00
C VAL A 65 -2.65 -2.69 -9.24
N SER A 66 -3.20 -2.25 -8.10
CA SER A 66 -4.16 -3.03 -7.33
C SER A 66 -5.45 -3.26 -8.11
N LEU A 67 -5.98 -2.24 -8.79
CA LEU A 67 -7.17 -2.36 -9.64
C LEU A 67 -6.89 -3.23 -10.88
N ALA A 68 -5.72 -3.11 -11.49
CA ALA A 68 -5.32 -3.97 -12.60
C ALA A 68 -5.23 -5.45 -12.19
N SER A 69 -4.97 -5.74 -10.93
CA SER A 69 -4.93 -7.12 -10.42
C SER A 69 -6.30 -7.81 -10.46
N ILE A 70 -7.40 -7.06 -10.46
CA ILE A 70 -8.77 -7.62 -10.57
C ILE A 70 -8.98 -8.27 -11.95
N SER A 71 -8.44 -7.66 -13.00
CA SER A 71 -8.61 -8.13 -14.38
C SER A 71 -7.72 -9.31 -14.75
N THR A 72 -6.86 -9.75 -13.82
CA THR A 72 -5.86 -10.77 -14.09
C THR A 72 -6.19 -12.04 -13.31
N ASP A 73 -6.49 -13.13 -14.01
CA ASP A 73 -6.74 -14.45 -13.37
C ASP A 73 -5.46 -15.16 -12.89
N ASN A 74 -4.30 -14.58 -13.18
CA ASN A 74 -3.02 -15.16 -12.82
C ASN A 74 -2.66 -14.90 -11.34
N GLN A 75 -3.07 -15.82 -10.49
CA GLN A 75 -2.81 -15.83 -9.04
C GLN A 75 -1.30 -15.69 -8.69
N CYS A 76 -0.42 -16.19 -9.53
CA CYS A 76 1.02 -16.10 -9.32
C CYS A 76 1.51 -14.66 -9.47
N TRP A 77 0.99 -13.94 -10.45
CA TRP A 77 1.28 -12.52 -10.68
C TRP A 77 0.80 -11.66 -9.52
N ILE A 78 -0.43 -11.86 -9.07
CA ILE A 78 -1.04 -11.14 -7.96
C ILE A 78 -0.21 -11.33 -6.68
N LYS A 79 0.14 -12.57 -6.37
CA LYS A 79 0.99 -12.89 -5.21
C LYS A 79 2.39 -12.29 -5.34
N GLY A 80 2.98 -12.29 -6.54
CA GLY A 80 4.28 -11.70 -6.81
C GLY A 80 4.30 -10.18 -6.61
N ILE A 81 3.30 -9.46 -7.12
CA ILE A 81 3.16 -8.03 -6.93
C ILE A 81 2.96 -7.70 -5.44
N PHE A 82 2.09 -8.43 -4.75
CA PHE A 82 1.88 -8.24 -3.31
C PHE A 82 3.16 -8.50 -2.51
N ALA A 83 3.86 -9.58 -2.82
CA ALA A 83 5.13 -9.91 -2.18
C ALA A 83 6.19 -8.82 -2.41
N SER A 84 6.23 -8.19 -3.60
CA SER A 84 7.14 -7.08 -3.88
C SER A 84 6.90 -5.88 -2.95
N GLY A 85 5.64 -5.59 -2.65
CA GLY A 85 5.25 -4.54 -1.70
C GLY A 85 5.80 -4.76 -0.29
N LEU A 86 6.05 -6.00 0.10
CA LEU A 86 6.66 -6.37 1.38
C LEU A 86 8.19 -6.48 1.28
N LEU A 87 8.69 -7.12 0.23
CA LEU A 87 10.12 -7.43 0.08
C LEU A 87 10.96 -6.19 -0.19
N ILE A 88 10.44 -5.23 -0.98
CA ILE A 88 11.18 -4.01 -1.30
C ILE A 88 11.47 -3.18 -0.04
N PRO A 89 10.47 -2.77 0.76
CA PRO A 89 10.74 -1.98 1.96
C PRO A 89 11.56 -2.76 2.99
N SER A 90 11.34 -4.07 3.12
CA SER A 90 12.13 -4.92 4.02
C SER A 90 13.59 -5.01 3.58
N GLY A 91 13.84 -5.18 2.28
CA GLY A 91 15.19 -5.20 1.71
C GLY A 91 15.93 -3.87 1.90
N VAL A 92 15.24 -2.75 1.64
CA VAL A 92 15.80 -1.41 1.87
C VAL A 92 16.11 -1.19 3.35
N PHE A 93 15.22 -1.63 4.25
CA PHE A 93 15.45 -1.53 5.69
C PHE A 93 16.66 -2.34 6.14
N ILE A 94 16.78 -3.60 5.70
CA ILE A 94 17.92 -4.47 6.01
C ILE A 94 19.21 -3.87 5.47
N LEU A 95 19.21 -3.38 4.22
CA LEU A 95 20.37 -2.73 3.61
C LEU A 95 20.82 -1.52 4.43
N TYR A 96 19.88 -0.69 4.86
CA TYR A 96 20.16 0.50 5.64
C TYR A 96 20.68 0.16 7.04
N LEU A 97 20.11 -0.86 7.69
CA LEU A 97 20.57 -1.37 8.97
C LEU A 97 21.99 -1.93 8.87
N THR A 98 22.27 -2.71 7.82
CA THR A 98 23.60 -3.27 7.55
C THR A 98 24.61 -2.18 7.29
N ALA A 99 24.23 -1.15 6.52
CA ALA A 99 25.08 0.00 6.25
C ALA A 99 25.45 0.77 7.54
N HIS A 100 24.51 0.89 8.46
CA HIS A 100 24.76 1.48 9.78
C HIS A 100 25.72 0.64 10.63
N LEU A 101 25.56 -0.70 10.60
CA LEU A 101 26.41 -1.60 11.38
C LEU A 101 27.83 -1.70 10.83
N LEU A 102 27.99 -1.56 9.51
CA LEU A 102 29.29 -1.66 8.82
C LEU A 102 29.91 -0.30 8.49
N ASP A 103 29.28 0.79 8.91
CA ASP A 103 29.70 2.18 8.64
C ASP A 103 29.89 2.48 7.14
N TRP A 104 29.01 1.97 6.30
CA TRP A 104 29.03 2.18 4.85
C TRP A 104 28.53 3.57 4.47
N GLN A 105 29.45 4.54 4.47
CA GLN A 105 29.16 5.95 4.22
C GLN A 105 28.42 6.18 2.88
N ILE A 106 28.77 5.45 1.82
CA ILE A 106 28.15 5.58 0.49
C ILE A 106 26.64 5.35 0.56
N ILE A 107 26.17 4.35 1.30
CA ILE A 107 24.73 4.04 1.42
C ILE A 107 24.06 5.01 2.38
N LEU A 108 24.74 5.44 3.43
CA LEU A 108 24.21 6.43 4.38
C LEU A 108 24.04 7.81 3.71
N GLU A 109 24.91 8.17 2.77
CA GLU A 109 24.82 9.39 1.98
C GLU A 109 23.62 9.41 1.02
N TRP A 110 23.10 8.23 0.59
CA TRP A 110 21.91 8.15 -0.24
C TRP A 110 20.70 8.84 0.40
N ARG A 111 20.64 8.86 1.72
CA ARG A 111 19.59 9.58 2.45
C ARG A 111 19.55 11.07 2.12
N ASN A 112 20.69 11.68 1.84
CA ASN A 112 20.82 13.11 1.56
C ASN A 112 20.64 13.44 0.06
N ASN A 113 20.59 12.40 -0.79
CA ASN A 113 20.40 12.58 -2.22
C ASN A 113 18.92 12.87 -2.52
N PRO A 114 18.58 14.02 -3.15
CA PRO A 114 17.18 14.40 -3.41
C PRO A 114 16.46 13.41 -4.31
N THR A 115 17.15 12.81 -5.28
CA THR A 115 16.56 11.78 -6.16
C THR A 115 16.19 10.52 -5.38
N MET A 116 17.06 10.08 -4.47
CA MET A 116 16.80 8.91 -3.61
C MET A 116 15.69 9.18 -2.60
N GLN A 117 15.59 10.40 -2.09
CA GLN A 117 14.48 10.82 -1.22
C GLN A 117 13.15 10.79 -2.00
N THR A 118 13.13 11.31 -3.22
CA THR A 118 11.93 11.31 -4.07
C THR A 118 11.51 9.88 -4.41
N LEU A 119 12.45 9.02 -4.79
CA LEU A 119 12.19 7.60 -5.05
C LEU A 119 11.69 6.89 -3.78
N GLY A 120 12.33 7.12 -2.65
CA GLY A 120 11.90 6.55 -1.36
C GLY A 120 10.49 6.97 -0.98
N ASN A 121 10.15 8.23 -1.17
CA ASN A 121 8.82 8.76 -0.92
C ASN A 121 7.77 8.13 -1.86
N PHE A 122 8.09 7.99 -3.15
CA PHE A 122 7.23 7.28 -4.10
C PHE A 122 7.01 5.83 -3.68
N MET A 123 8.09 5.10 -3.38
CA MET A 123 8.01 3.70 -2.98
C MET A 123 7.22 3.49 -1.68
N GLN A 124 7.30 4.41 -0.73
CA GLN A 124 6.48 4.35 0.49
C GLN A 124 4.99 4.39 0.18
N GLY A 125 4.55 5.32 -0.68
CA GLY A 125 3.15 5.41 -1.11
C GLY A 125 2.71 4.15 -1.87
N TYR A 126 3.54 3.69 -2.81
CA TYR A 126 3.28 2.51 -3.63
C TYR A 126 3.16 1.24 -2.80
N CYS A 127 4.15 0.94 -1.96
CA CYS A 127 4.13 -0.26 -1.11
C CYS A 127 2.99 -0.24 -0.09
N ALA A 128 2.67 0.94 0.48
CA ALA A 128 1.53 1.06 1.39
C ALA A 128 0.21 0.68 0.71
N MET A 129 0.02 1.06 -0.57
CA MET A 129 -1.18 0.69 -1.33
C MET A 129 -1.19 -0.78 -1.73
N LEU A 130 -0.06 -1.35 -2.15
CA LEU A 130 0.00 -2.78 -2.44
C LEU A 130 -0.34 -3.63 -1.22
N LEU A 131 0.15 -3.26 -0.04
CA LEU A 131 -0.08 -4.02 1.19
C LEU A 131 -1.47 -3.80 1.78
N GLY A 132 -2.01 -2.58 1.69
CA GLY A 132 -3.30 -2.22 2.28
C GLY A 132 -4.48 -2.37 1.32
N PHE A 133 -4.36 -1.84 0.11
CA PHE A 133 -5.48 -1.72 -0.83
C PHE A 133 -5.65 -2.95 -1.73
N MET A 134 -4.56 -3.56 -2.20
CA MET A 134 -4.63 -4.71 -3.10
C MET A 134 -5.36 -5.93 -2.50
N PRO A 135 -5.14 -6.35 -1.24
CA PRO A 135 -5.91 -7.42 -0.62
C PRO A 135 -7.40 -7.09 -0.50
N MET A 136 -7.72 -5.82 -0.23
CA MET A 136 -9.10 -5.36 -0.10
C MET A 136 -9.83 -5.44 -1.44
N VAL A 137 -9.18 -5.04 -2.52
CA VAL A 137 -9.71 -5.09 -3.88
C VAL A 137 -9.91 -6.54 -4.35
N ASN A 138 -8.94 -7.41 -4.11
CA ASN A 138 -9.06 -8.84 -4.45
C ASN A 138 -10.16 -9.53 -3.66
N HIS A 139 -10.33 -9.13 -2.40
CA HIS A 139 -11.41 -9.64 -1.58
C HIS A 139 -12.80 -9.19 -2.07
N TRP A 140 -12.91 -7.99 -2.63
CA TRP A 140 -14.15 -7.54 -3.27
C TRP A 140 -14.53 -8.40 -4.47
N ARG A 141 -13.56 -8.79 -5.30
CA ARG A 141 -13.79 -9.71 -6.42
C ARG A 141 -14.50 -10.99 -5.96
N ASP A 142 -14.03 -11.60 -4.87
CA ASP A 142 -14.60 -12.83 -4.30
C ASP A 142 -16.04 -12.65 -3.75
N ILE A 143 -16.54 -11.40 -3.66
CA ILE A 143 -17.90 -11.08 -3.20
C ILE A 143 -18.85 -10.88 -4.36
N VAL A 144 -18.35 -10.37 -5.48
CA VAL A 144 -19.15 -9.98 -6.65
C VAL A 144 -19.32 -11.14 -7.62
N ASP A 145 -18.37 -12.09 -7.66
CA ASP A 145 -18.46 -13.36 -8.39
C ASP A 145 -19.23 -14.41 -7.57
#